data_ce82c7313a349a89115778248e835634
#
_entry.id   ce82c7313a349a89115778248e835634
#
_cell.length_a   1.000
_cell.length_b   1.000
_cell.length_c   1.000
_cell.angle_alpha   90.00
_cell.angle_beta   90.00
_cell.angle_gamma   90.00
#
_symmetry.space_group_name_H-M   'P 1'
#
loop_
_entity.id
_entity.type
_entity.pdbx_description
1 polymer ?
#
loop_
_entity_poly.entity_id
_entity_poly.type
_entity_poly.pdbx_seq_one_letter_code
_entity_poly.pdbx_strand_id
1 'polypeptide(L)'
;MKKRSIIVLTLLAGCFTNSFAQKGEKTLTVEVSNEWNQNKTDEPIVIDLNNLKAGFNIKSATVWEGNKEIPSQLDDLNGDARADELAFLIDMPAKSNKSFRIILSSEKSEKTIRHVLMPK
;
A
#
# COMPACT_ATOMS: atom_id res chain seq x y z
N MET A 1 23.14 8.66 -16.02
CA MET A 1 22.87 8.47 -15.86
C MET A 1 22.19 8.10 -15.29
N LYS A 2 21.81 8.05 -15.15
CA LYS A 2 21.23 7.81 -14.66
C LYS A 2 20.43 7.04 -14.69
N LYS A 3 20.18 6.54 -14.52
CA LYS A 3 19.52 5.77 -14.66
C LYS A 3 18.71 5.55 -13.68
N ARG A 4 17.72 5.55 -13.53
CA ARG A 4 16.95 5.32 -12.58
C ARG A 4 16.05 4.29 -12.83
N SER A 5 15.69 3.44 -11.96
CA SER A 5 14.78 2.42 -12.26
C SER A 5 13.50 3.04 -12.51
N ILE A 6 12.82 2.62 -13.48
CA ILE A 6 11.55 3.16 -13.77
C ILE A 6 10.56 2.27 -13.15
N ILE A 7 9.89 2.72 -12.16
CA ILE A 7 8.86 1.96 -11.51
C ILE A 7 7.54 2.54 -11.90
N VAL A 8 6.80 1.79 -12.69
CA VAL A 8 5.51 2.26 -13.12
C VAL A 8 4.50 1.78 -12.11
N LEU A 9 3.73 2.68 -11.58
CA LEU A 9 2.76 2.35 -10.57
C LEU A 9 1.38 2.55 -11.14
N THR A 10 0.65 1.49 -11.30
CA THR A 10 -0.70 1.57 -11.82
C THR A 10 -1.66 1.22 -10.71
N LEU A 11 -2.61 2.10 -10.47
CA LEU A 11 -3.53 1.91 -9.39
C LEU A 11 -4.90 1.62 -9.94
N LEU A 12 -5.44 0.48 -9.62
CA LEU A 12 -6.75 0.13 -10.10
C LEU A 12 -7.69 0.02 -8.93
N ALA A 13 -8.74 0.76 -8.96
CA ALA A 13 -9.72 0.72 -7.87
C ALA A 13 -10.63 -0.44 -8.13
N GLY A 14 -10.80 -1.27 -7.20
CA GLY A 14 -11.67 -2.38 -7.39
C GLY A 14 -13.05 -1.96 -7.07
N CYS A 15 -13.99 -2.64 -7.49
CA CYS A 15 -15.29 -2.21 -7.27
C CYS A 15 -15.76 -2.80 -6.07
N PHE A 16 -16.71 -2.46 -5.45
CA PHE A 16 -17.09 -3.03 -4.37
C PHE A 16 -18.47 -3.01 -4.19
N THR A 17 -18.95 -3.50 -3.48
CA THR A 17 -20.21 -3.65 -3.44
C THR A 17 -20.70 -3.38 -2.22
N ASN A 18 -20.84 -3.38 -1.38
CA ASN A 18 -21.20 -3.16 -0.29
C ASN A 18 -22.21 -2.84 0.25
N SER A 19 -22.56 -2.89 0.57
CA SER A 19 -23.60 -2.76 1.01
C SER A 19 -23.80 -2.12 2.22
N PHE A 20 -24.27 -2.43 3.13
CA PHE A 20 -24.51 -1.75 4.23
C PHE A 20 -23.49 -1.63 5.13
N ALA A 21 -22.54 -1.53 4.88
CA ALA A 21 -21.56 -1.48 5.72
C ALA A 21 -21.47 -0.26 6.35
N GLN A 22 -21.46 -0.13 7.51
CA GLN A 22 -21.24 1.02 8.04
C GLN A 22 -19.84 1.29 8.03
N LYS A 23 -18.87 0.41 7.96
CA LYS A 23 -17.52 0.73 7.94
C LYS A 23 -17.07 0.86 6.56
N GLY A 24 -16.14 1.66 6.27
CA GLY A 24 -15.60 1.82 4.94
C GLY A 24 -14.52 0.81 4.67
N GLU A 25 -14.49 0.30 3.47
CA GLU A 25 -13.44 -0.60 3.08
C GLU A 25 -13.25 -0.48 1.59
N LYS A 26 -12.02 -0.46 1.13
CA LYS A 26 -11.76 -0.34 -0.28
C LYS A 26 -10.56 -1.17 -0.62
N THR A 27 -10.62 -1.89 -1.72
CA THR A 27 -9.51 -2.72 -2.17
C THR A 27 -8.94 -2.16 -3.44
N LEU A 28 -7.63 -2.03 -3.47
CA LEU A 28 -6.95 -1.51 -4.64
C LEU A 28 -5.94 -2.51 -5.11
N THR A 29 -5.63 -2.47 -6.39
CA THR A 29 -4.57 -3.29 -6.94
C THR A 29 -3.51 -2.34 -7.46
N VAL A 30 -2.28 -2.57 -7.06
CA VAL A 30 -1.17 -1.73 -7.47
C VAL A 30 -0.21 -2.62 -8.24
N GLU A 31 0.15 -2.20 -9.44
CA GLU A 31 1.09 -2.95 -10.24
C GLU A 31 2.40 -2.21 -10.31
N VAL A 32 3.49 -2.90 -10.04
CA VAL A 32 4.80 -2.28 -10.02
C VAL A 32 5.69 -3.01 -11.01
N SER A 33 6.40 -2.26 -11.82
CA SER A 33 7.30 -2.83 -12.81
C SER A 33 8.71 -2.40 -12.56
N ASN A 34 9.64 -3.34 -12.65
CA ASN A 34 11.04 -3.02 -12.59
C ASN A 34 11.62 -3.29 -13.97
N GLU A 35 11.94 -2.23 -14.70
CA GLU A 35 12.44 -2.39 -16.04
C GLU A 35 13.94 -2.42 -16.13
N TRP A 36 14.62 -2.41 -15.00
CA TRP A 36 16.06 -2.47 -15.00
C TRP A 36 16.54 -3.89 -15.05
N ASN A 37 17.77 -4.05 -15.42
CA ASN A 37 18.37 -5.36 -15.46
C ASN A 37 18.91 -5.74 -14.11
N GLN A 38 18.58 -5.04 -13.08
CA GLN A 38 19.08 -5.32 -11.77
C GLN A 38 17.96 -5.58 -10.81
N ASN A 39 18.21 -6.46 -9.87
CA ASN A 39 17.23 -6.71 -8.83
C ASN A 39 17.21 -5.51 -7.89
N LYS A 40 16.04 -5.15 -7.43
CA LYS A 40 15.89 -4.08 -6.48
C LYS A 40 15.40 -4.67 -5.19
N THR A 41 16.10 -4.40 -4.11
CA THR A 41 15.74 -4.96 -2.82
C THR A 41 15.30 -3.83 -1.93
N ASP A 42 14.29 -4.08 -1.12
CA ASP A 42 13.78 -3.08 -0.19
C ASP A 42 13.43 -1.80 -0.91
N GLU A 43 12.76 -1.94 -2.01
CA GLU A 43 12.38 -0.79 -2.80
C GLU A 43 11.16 -0.15 -2.17
N PRO A 44 11.19 1.11 -1.83
CA PRO A 44 10.04 1.72 -1.15
C PRO A 44 8.94 2.07 -2.12
N ILE A 45 7.74 1.76 -1.73
CA ILE A 45 6.55 2.13 -2.48
C ILE A 45 5.74 3.02 -1.56
N VAL A 46 5.39 4.20 -2.04
CA VAL A 46 4.63 5.14 -1.25
C VAL A 46 3.39 5.51 -2.02
N ILE A 47 2.25 5.38 -1.40
CA ILE A 47 0.99 5.68 -2.04
C ILE A 47 0.35 6.86 -1.34
N ASP A 48 0.02 7.87 -2.12
CA ASP A 48 -0.60 9.07 -1.60
C ASP A 48 -2.07 8.78 -1.42
N LEU A 49 -2.51 8.64 -0.19
CA LEU A 49 -3.88 8.28 0.06
C LEU A 49 -4.85 9.42 -0.18
N ASN A 50 -4.36 10.64 -0.15
CA ASN A 50 -5.25 11.75 -0.36
C ASN A 50 -5.79 11.80 -1.77
N ASN A 51 -5.07 11.23 -2.71
CA ASN A 51 -5.55 11.23 -4.06
C ASN A 51 -6.55 10.13 -4.35
N LEU A 52 -6.76 9.23 -3.42
CA LEU A 52 -7.64 8.13 -3.69
C LEU A 52 -9.09 8.46 -3.46
N LYS A 53 -9.36 9.45 -2.68
CA LYS A 53 -10.74 9.79 -2.41
C LYS A 53 -11.52 8.59 -1.97
N ALA A 54 -11.06 7.95 -0.89
CA ALA A 54 -11.69 6.74 -0.43
C ALA A 54 -13.12 6.96 0.05
N GLY A 55 -13.40 8.13 0.53
CA GLY A 55 -14.74 8.38 1.04
C GLY A 55 -14.85 8.11 2.52
N PHE A 56 -13.78 7.77 3.17
CA PHE A 56 -13.80 7.55 4.61
C PHE A 56 -12.39 7.76 5.12
N ASN A 57 -12.24 7.88 6.42
CA ASN A 57 -10.93 8.05 7.02
C ASN A 57 -10.27 6.71 7.07
N ILE A 58 -9.09 6.59 6.52
CA ILE A 58 -8.39 5.32 6.47
C ILE A 58 -7.63 5.17 7.76
N LYS A 59 -7.98 4.15 8.53
CA LYS A 59 -7.33 3.89 9.79
C LYS A 59 -6.49 2.65 9.80
N SER A 60 -6.62 1.81 8.81
CA SER A 60 -5.74 0.67 8.70
C SER A 60 -5.63 0.28 7.24
N ALA A 61 -4.56 -0.40 6.93
CA ALA A 61 -4.33 -0.86 5.57
C ALA A 61 -3.49 -2.12 5.64
N THR A 62 -3.75 -3.05 4.75
CA THR A 62 -2.91 -4.22 4.62
C THR A 62 -2.49 -4.34 3.17
N VAL A 63 -1.31 -4.85 2.96
CA VAL A 63 -0.76 -5.01 1.63
C VAL A 63 -0.46 -6.48 1.44
N TRP A 64 -0.88 -7.02 0.33
CA TRP A 64 -0.73 -8.45 0.07
C TRP A 64 -0.10 -8.71 -1.27
N GLU A 65 0.82 -9.65 -1.27
CA GLU A 65 1.39 -10.14 -2.50
C GLU A 65 0.93 -11.57 -2.53
N GLY A 66 -0.09 -11.88 -3.30
CA GLY A 66 -0.67 -13.19 -3.31
C GLY A 66 -1.27 -13.47 -1.94
N ASN A 67 -0.81 -14.50 -1.29
CA ASN A 67 -1.30 -14.84 0.02
C ASN A 67 -0.42 -14.36 1.13
N LYS A 68 0.59 -13.59 0.80
CA LYS A 68 1.53 -13.19 1.80
C LYS A 68 1.31 -11.73 2.14
N GLU A 69 1.17 -11.44 3.40
CA GLU A 69 1.00 -10.06 3.82
C GLU A 69 2.35 -9.40 3.93
N ILE A 70 2.46 -8.19 3.41
CA ILE A 70 3.67 -7.41 3.43
C ILE A 70 3.53 -6.34 4.49
N PRO A 71 4.49 -6.17 5.37
CA PRO A 71 4.39 -5.13 6.38
C PRO A 71 4.26 -3.76 5.74
N SER A 72 3.43 -2.93 6.29
CA SER A 72 3.22 -1.61 5.74
C SER A 72 3.00 -0.63 6.87
N GLN A 73 3.04 0.63 6.55
CA GLN A 73 2.94 1.67 7.53
C GLN A 73 2.08 2.79 7.01
N LEU A 74 1.20 3.29 7.83
CA LEU A 74 0.40 4.45 7.49
C LEU A 74 1.00 5.63 8.18
N ASP A 75 1.17 6.73 7.47
CA ASP A 75 1.76 7.93 8.02
C ASP A 75 0.81 9.08 7.96
N ASP A 76 0.76 9.83 9.05
CA ASP A 76 -0.03 11.04 9.13
C ASP A 76 0.99 12.15 9.06
N LEU A 77 1.13 12.78 7.93
CA LEU A 77 2.19 13.75 7.72
C LEU A 77 1.91 15.12 8.28
N ASN A 78 0.68 15.46 8.45
CA ASN A 78 0.38 16.80 8.93
C ASN A 78 -0.25 16.86 10.30
N GLY A 79 -0.35 15.71 10.97
CA GLY A 79 -0.84 15.72 12.33
C GLY A 79 -2.33 15.86 12.50
N ASP A 80 -3.10 15.61 11.46
CA ASP A 80 -4.53 15.78 11.54
C ASP A 80 -5.25 14.49 11.89
N ALA A 81 -4.50 13.47 12.26
CA ALA A 81 -5.07 12.18 12.64
C ALA A 81 -5.67 11.41 11.49
N ARG A 82 -5.36 11.78 10.27
CA ARG A 82 -5.81 11.04 9.14
C ARG A 82 -4.60 10.56 8.40
N ALA A 83 -4.61 9.36 7.90
CA ALA A 83 -3.47 8.83 7.19
C ALA A 83 -3.32 9.53 5.85
N ASP A 84 -2.12 9.96 5.55
CA ASP A 84 -1.83 10.63 4.29
C ASP A 84 -1.08 9.74 3.32
N GLU A 85 -0.31 8.80 3.83
CA GLU A 85 0.49 7.94 2.98
C GLU A 85 0.52 6.53 3.49
N LEU A 86 0.64 5.58 2.58
CA LEU A 86 0.86 4.21 2.91
C LEU A 86 2.20 3.84 2.31
N ALA A 87 3.09 3.29 3.09
CA ALA A 87 4.42 2.97 2.62
C ALA A 87 4.75 1.52 2.92
N PHE A 88 5.44 0.87 2.01
CA PHE A 88 5.90 -0.49 2.23
C PHE A 88 7.12 -0.76 1.35
N LEU A 89 7.86 -1.80 1.68
CA LEU A 89 9.06 -2.14 0.95
C LEU A 89 8.84 -3.43 0.20
N ILE A 90 9.35 -3.51 -1.01
CA ILE A 90 9.21 -4.71 -1.78
C ILE A 90 10.52 -5.05 -2.44
N ASP A 91 10.63 -6.30 -2.88
CA ASP A 91 11.77 -6.74 -3.64
C ASP A 91 11.29 -6.94 -5.06
N MET A 92 12.01 -6.39 -6.01
CA MET A 92 11.63 -6.49 -7.40
C MET A 92 12.77 -7.09 -8.19
N PRO A 93 12.63 -8.32 -8.64
CA PRO A 93 13.66 -8.89 -9.49
C PRO A 93 13.82 -8.10 -10.78
N ALA A 94 14.95 -8.25 -11.41
CA ALA A 94 15.20 -7.54 -12.66
C ALA A 94 14.13 -7.88 -13.69
N LYS A 95 13.69 -6.89 -14.41
CA LYS A 95 12.75 -7.09 -15.50
C LYS A 95 11.50 -7.84 -15.06
N SER A 96 10.94 -7.47 -13.95
CA SER A 96 9.77 -8.18 -13.45
C SER A 96 8.62 -7.24 -13.15
N ASN A 97 7.46 -7.80 -13.02
CA ASN A 97 6.28 -7.06 -12.64
C ASN A 97 5.64 -7.79 -11.49
N LYS A 98 5.06 -7.04 -10.58
CA LYS A 98 4.36 -7.65 -9.47
C LYS A 98 3.08 -6.88 -9.21
N SER A 99 2.09 -7.58 -8.71
CA SER A 99 0.83 -6.96 -8.32
C SER A 99 0.65 -7.10 -6.83
N PHE A 100 0.17 -6.04 -6.22
CA PHE A 100 -0.08 -6.05 -4.79
C PHE A 100 -1.52 -5.66 -4.55
N ARG A 101 -2.16 -6.30 -3.60
CA ARG A 101 -3.52 -5.97 -3.27
C ARG A 101 -3.49 -5.20 -1.96
N ILE A 102 -4.12 -4.07 -1.91
CA ILE A 102 -4.13 -3.23 -0.75
C ILE A 102 -5.56 -3.08 -0.27
N ILE A 103 -5.78 -3.36 1.00
CA ILE A 103 -7.10 -3.24 1.56
C ILE A 103 -7.07 -2.11 2.57
N LEU A 104 -7.87 -1.09 2.33
CA LEU A 104 -7.94 0.08 3.18
C LEU A 104 -9.21 -0.03 4.00
N SER A 105 -9.16 0.36 5.25
CA SER A 105 -10.30 0.21 6.12
C SER A 105 -10.46 1.41 7.03
N SER A 106 -11.68 1.71 7.38
CA SER A 106 -11.94 2.78 8.32
C SER A 106 -11.84 2.30 9.75
N GLU A 107 -11.54 1.01 9.96
CA GLU A 107 -11.40 0.50 11.30
C GLU A 107 -9.97 0.19 11.64
N LYS A 108 -9.57 0.40 12.89
CA LYS A 108 -8.25 0.14 13.27
C LYS A 108 -7.96 -1.31 13.28
N SER A 109 -6.76 -1.69 12.98
CA SER A 109 -6.37 -3.08 12.93
C SER A 109 -5.44 -3.37 14.07
N GLU A 110 -5.70 -4.40 14.82
CA GLU A 110 -4.83 -4.76 15.86
C GLU A 110 -3.54 -5.30 15.37
N LYS A 111 -3.53 -5.90 14.22
CA LYS A 111 -2.34 -6.35 13.65
C LYS A 111 -1.40 -5.23 13.38
N THR A 112 -1.87 -4.12 12.94
CA THR A 112 -1.04 -2.98 12.66
C THR A 112 -0.37 -2.53 13.92
N ILE A 113 -1.08 -2.53 14.99
CA ILE A 113 -0.52 -2.11 16.22
C ILE A 113 0.57 -3.06 16.66
N ARG A 114 0.37 -4.33 16.45
CA ARG A 114 1.35 -5.24 16.82
C ARG A 114 2.60 -5.05 16.06
N HIS A 115 2.53 -4.76 14.83
CA HIS A 115 3.68 -4.54 14.03
C HIS A 115 4.46 -3.39 14.57
N VAL A 116 3.84 -2.36 14.95
CA VAL A 116 4.53 -1.23 15.45
C VAL A 116 5.25 -1.56 16.70
N LEU A 117 4.67 -2.36 17.51
CA LEU A 117 5.30 -2.67 18.73
C LEU A 117 6.42 -3.60 18.65
N MET A 118 6.59 -4.25 17.62
CA MET A 118 7.57 -5.19 17.52
C MET A 118 8.77 -4.70 17.13
N PRO A 119 9.28 -3.92 17.40
CA PRO A 119 10.42 -3.39 16.89
C PRO A 119 11.48 -4.12 17.37
N LYS A 120 11.74 -4.35 17.62
CA LYS A 120 12.61 -4.68 18.04
C LYS A 120 12.87 -5.08 18.18
#